data_8368e64407d2da650eadeac78e5fef95
#
_entry.id   8368e64407d2da650eadeac78e5fef95
#
_cell.length_a   1.000
_cell.length_b   1.000
_cell.length_c   1.000
_cell.angle_alpha   90.00
_cell.angle_beta   90.00
_cell.angle_gamma   90.00
#
_symmetry.space_group_name_H-M   'P 1'
#
loop_
_entity.id
_entity.type
_entity.pdbx_description
1 polymer ?
#
loop_
_entity_poly.entity_id
_entity_poly.type
_entity_poly.pdbx_seq_one_letter_code
_entity_poly.pdbx_strand_id
1 'polypeptide(L)'
;MYDYGLSVLSHYGLTASGTMRVRGALLCHTEQGDKLISEFGTAAEKLEQRYLLQCRITESGLLRCDQILRNEEGALATRGDDGGTYIVRNWYPGRECETGNSEDLIRASDALARLHTAAHLPVKMEYRRESLVEECIRHNVEIRKIRKYLQTKKKKNEFEKLLLASAGPYLEQGERAAAEMKASSYEKLRQRADEEGAVCHGEFSQHNILLENGRGETAVNFDKWNFDLQVADLGYFMRKILEKHGWSERAAERILNAYSARRPLDEGEIETLRLYLSYPWKYWKLANRYYGSRKSWISGRNTEKLDR
;
A
#
# COMPACT_ATOMS: atom_id res chain seq x y z
N MET A 1 31.00 -6.31 -12.96
CA MET A 1 30.33 -6.42 -11.62
C MET A 1 29.15 -5.49 -11.67
N TYR A 2 27.96 -5.96 -11.39
CA TYR A 2 26.76 -5.09 -11.38
C TYR A 2 26.86 -4.18 -10.17
N ASP A 3 27.03 -2.87 -10.39
CA ASP A 3 27.26 -1.86 -9.35
C ASP A 3 26.01 -1.53 -8.52
N TYR A 4 24.81 -1.91 -9.02
CA TYR A 4 23.51 -1.63 -8.37
C TYR A 4 23.33 -0.17 -7.95
N GLY A 5 23.97 0.76 -8.67
CA GLY A 5 23.89 2.18 -8.40
C GLY A 5 24.79 2.67 -7.25
N LEU A 6 25.75 1.88 -6.77
CA LEU A 6 26.65 2.31 -5.70
C LEU A 6 27.43 3.59 -6.08
N SER A 7 27.80 3.73 -7.37
CA SER A 7 28.47 4.91 -7.91
C SER A 7 27.73 6.23 -7.68
N VAL A 8 26.39 6.18 -7.56
CA VAL A 8 25.61 7.42 -7.38
C VAL A 8 25.85 8.09 -6.02
N LEU A 9 26.36 7.37 -5.01
CA LEU A 9 26.61 7.96 -3.68
C LEU A 9 27.58 9.12 -3.71
N SER A 10 28.55 9.11 -4.64
CA SER A 10 29.50 10.23 -4.81
C SER A 10 28.82 11.55 -5.13
N HIS A 11 27.69 11.53 -5.84
CA HIS A 11 26.88 12.72 -6.14
C HIS A 11 26.12 13.28 -4.93
N TYR A 12 26.13 12.57 -3.81
CA TYR A 12 25.53 13.00 -2.53
C TYR A 12 26.60 13.33 -1.49
N GLY A 13 27.88 13.38 -1.88
CA GLY A 13 29.01 13.54 -0.95
C GLY A 13 29.11 12.39 0.05
N LEU A 14 28.66 11.19 -0.29
CA LEU A 14 28.58 10.03 0.59
C LEU A 14 29.53 8.92 0.15
N THR A 15 30.10 8.21 1.12
CA THR A 15 30.90 7.01 0.90
C THR A 15 30.32 5.86 1.74
N ALA A 16 30.18 4.69 1.12
CA ALA A 16 29.72 3.50 1.81
C ALA A 16 30.89 2.75 2.48
N SER A 17 30.78 2.48 3.78
CA SER A 17 31.69 1.61 4.53
C SER A 17 31.31 0.12 4.41
N GLY A 18 30.07 -0.17 4.02
CA GLY A 18 29.55 -1.52 3.82
C GLY A 18 28.23 -1.48 3.06
N THR A 19 27.92 -2.56 2.36
CA THR A 19 26.68 -2.67 1.58
C THR A 19 26.00 -4.01 1.76
N MET A 20 24.65 -4.05 1.71
CA MET A 20 23.87 -5.27 1.69
C MET A 20 22.59 -5.11 0.87
N ARG A 21 22.04 -6.20 0.36
CA ARG A 21 20.76 -6.17 -0.37
C ARG A 21 19.58 -6.25 0.60
N VAL A 22 18.66 -5.32 0.47
CA VAL A 22 17.43 -5.27 1.24
C VAL A 22 16.26 -4.99 0.31
N ARG A 23 15.29 -5.88 0.22
CA ARG A 23 14.04 -5.68 -0.54
C ARG A 23 14.24 -5.26 -2.02
N GLY A 24 15.27 -5.81 -2.66
CA GLY A 24 15.57 -5.48 -4.07
C GLY A 24 16.33 -4.18 -4.29
N ALA A 25 16.68 -3.46 -3.22
CA ALA A 25 17.50 -2.26 -3.22
C ALA A 25 18.87 -2.52 -2.57
N LEU A 26 19.78 -1.57 -2.67
CA LEU A 26 21.10 -1.63 -2.04
C LEU A 26 21.10 -0.75 -0.79
N LEU A 27 21.24 -1.36 0.39
CA LEU A 27 21.47 -0.68 1.64
C LEU A 27 22.96 -0.37 1.78
N CYS A 28 23.29 0.87 2.07
CA CYS A 28 24.65 1.37 2.24
C CYS A 28 24.81 1.97 3.64
N HIS A 29 25.82 1.49 4.38
CA HIS A 29 26.22 2.10 5.64
C HIS A 29 27.13 3.28 5.35
N THR A 30 26.75 4.48 5.77
CA THR A 30 27.54 5.72 5.53
C THR A 30 27.78 6.47 6.85
N GLU A 31 28.70 7.41 6.87
CA GLU A 31 28.94 8.28 8.02
C GLU A 31 27.73 9.15 8.39
N GLN A 32 26.85 9.42 7.42
CA GLN A 32 25.60 10.17 7.64
C GLN A 32 24.38 9.22 7.88
N GLY A 33 24.64 8.00 8.38
CA GLY A 33 23.63 6.98 8.62
C GLY A 33 23.31 6.14 7.38
N ASP A 34 22.44 5.19 7.54
CA ASP A 34 22.11 4.23 6.50
C ASP A 34 21.33 4.87 5.35
N LYS A 35 21.68 4.50 4.13
CA LYS A 35 21.02 4.95 2.89
C LYS A 35 20.56 3.75 2.08
N LEU A 36 19.41 3.90 1.43
CA LEU A 36 18.87 2.89 0.53
C LEU A 36 18.88 3.42 -0.90
N ILE A 37 19.59 2.73 -1.79
CA ILE A 37 19.64 3.03 -3.22
C ILE A 37 18.68 2.10 -3.94
N SER A 38 17.80 2.64 -4.75
CA SER A 38 16.89 1.84 -5.58
C SER A 38 16.78 2.42 -6.98
N GLU A 39 16.64 1.52 -7.96
CA GLU A 39 16.39 1.90 -9.34
C GLU A 39 15.06 2.71 -9.44
N PHE A 40 15.08 3.74 -10.28
CA PHE A 40 13.95 4.64 -10.47
C PHE A 40 13.49 4.60 -11.92
N GLY A 41 12.19 4.34 -12.11
CA GLY A 41 11.58 4.22 -13.44
C GLY A 41 10.25 4.98 -13.59
N THR A 42 9.96 5.94 -12.68
CA THR A 42 8.71 6.71 -12.70
C THR A 42 8.91 8.12 -13.26
N ALA A 43 7.83 8.86 -13.55
CA ALA A 43 7.91 10.24 -13.99
C ALA A 43 8.55 11.15 -12.92
N ALA A 44 9.45 12.04 -13.33
CA ALA A 44 10.18 12.94 -12.43
C ALA A 44 9.25 13.83 -11.60
N GLU A 45 8.14 14.28 -12.19
CA GLU A 45 7.14 15.10 -11.48
C GLU A 45 6.47 14.35 -10.33
N LYS A 46 6.15 13.06 -10.52
CA LYS A 46 5.60 12.22 -9.44
C LYS A 46 6.62 12.02 -8.32
N LEU A 47 7.91 11.94 -8.65
CA LEU A 47 8.98 11.85 -7.67
C LEU A 47 9.10 13.14 -6.84
N GLU A 48 8.98 14.31 -7.48
CA GLU A 48 8.99 15.60 -6.79
C GLU A 48 7.83 15.71 -5.79
N GLN A 49 6.62 15.32 -6.19
CA GLN A 49 5.46 15.31 -5.27
C GLN A 49 5.66 14.33 -4.10
N ARG A 50 6.24 13.16 -4.36
CA ARG A 50 6.61 12.21 -3.30
C ARG A 50 7.61 12.82 -2.32
N TYR A 51 8.63 13.49 -2.82
CA TYR A 51 9.62 14.18 -2.00
C TYR A 51 8.96 15.24 -1.12
N LEU A 52 8.10 16.09 -1.68
CA LEU A 52 7.37 17.11 -0.93
C LEU A 52 6.48 16.50 0.17
N LEU A 53 5.79 15.39 -0.12
CA LEU A 53 5.03 14.64 0.87
C LEU A 53 5.92 14.16 2.02
N GLN A 54 7.06 13.56 1.70
CA GLN A 54 8.00 13.03 2.70
C GLN A 54 8.64 14.15 3.53
N CYS A 55 8.97 15.30 2.93
CA CYS A 55 9.42 16.49 3.65
C CYS A 55 8.36 16.91 4.67
N ARG A 56 7.10 17.04 4.25
CA ARG A 56 6.01 17.47 5.12
C ARG A 56 5.77 16.51 6.29
N ILE A 57 5.84 15.19 6.04
CA ILE A 57 5.74 14.18 7.09
C ILE A 57 6.89 14.33 8.10
N THR A 58 8.12 14.47 7.61
CA THR A 58 9.31 14.60 8.47
C THR A 58 9.30 15.90 9.29
N GLU A 59 8.98 17.03 8.64
CA GLU A 59 8.88 18.36 9.25
C GLU A 59 7.78 18.45 10.32
N SER A 60 6.70 17.66 10.17
CA SER A 60 5.66 17.59 11.19
C SER A 60 6.14 17.05 12.55
N GLY A 61 7.25 16.31 12.56
CA GLY A 61 7.76 15.62 13.74
C GLY A 61 6.89 14.46 14.23
N LEU A 62 5.77 14.17 13.55
CA LEU A 62 4.81 13.15 13.97
C LEU A 62 5.28 11.73 13.65
N LEU A 63 5.95 11.54 12.51
CA LEU A 63 6.38 10.24 12.04
C LEU A 63 7.65 10.35 11.21
N ARG A 64 8.55 9.37 11.33
CA ARG A 64 9.69 9.22 10.42
C ARG A 64 9.25 8.54 9.13
N CYS A 65 9.92 8.88 8.02
CA CYS A 65 9.76 8.17 6.76
C CYS A 65 11.10 8.00 6.03
N ASP A 66 11.13 7.09 5.06
CA ASP A 66 12.29 6.84 4.18
C ASP A 66 12.45 7.97 3.16
N GLN A 67 12.73 9.19 3.63
CA GLN A 67 12.79 10.39 2.81
C GLN A 67 13.84 10.28 1.71
N ILE A 68 13.43 10.65 0.47
CA ILE A 68 14.35 10.77 -0.66
C ILE A 68 15.30 11.95 -0.43
N LEU A 69 16.54 11.78 -0.85
CA LEU A 69 17.55 12.83 -0.78
C LEU A 69 17.71 13.52 -2.11
N ARG A 70 18.06 14.81 -2.09
CA ARG A 70 18.59 15.51 -3.26
C ARG A 70 20.10 15.31 -3.32
N ASN A 71 20.63 15.14 -4.52
CA ASN A 71 22.07 15.14 -4.75
C ASN A 71 22.64 16.57 -4.66
N GLU A 72 23.96 16.74 -4.77
CA GLU A 72 24.65 18.03 -4.70
C GLU A 72 24.22 19.03 -5.78
N GLU A 73 23.67 18.53 -6.90
CA GLU A 73 23.11 19.34 -7.99
C GLU A 73 21.62 19.70 -7.74
N GLY A 74 21.03 19.21 -6.63
CA GLY A 74 19.64 19.43 -6.27
C GLY A 74 18.64 18.46 -6.93
N ALA A 75 19.11 17.47 -7.71
CA ALA A 75 18.26 16.48 -8.34
C ALA A 75 17.84 15.36 -7.36
N LEU A 76 16.63 14.81 -7.54
CA LEU A 76 16.11 13.69 -6.74
C LEU A 76 16.51 12.31 -7.31
N ALA A 77 16.87 12.26 -8.58
CA ALA A 77 17.32 11.04 -9.24
C ALA A 77 18.68 11.28 -9.88
N THR A 78 19.55 10.28 -9.79
CA THR A 78 20.95 10.36 -10.28
C THR A 78 21.21 9.21 -11.23
N ARG A 79 21.91 9.49 -12.32
CA ARG A 79 22.34 8.46 -13.27
C ARG A 79 23.61 7.79 -12.77
N GLY A 80 23.58 6.46 -12.68
CA GLY A 80 24.75 5.67 -12.33
C GLY A 80 25.65 5.36 -13.51
N ASP A 81 26.86 4.92 -13.24
CA ASP A 81 27.87 4.54 -14.26
C ASP A 81 27.42 3.36 -15.12
N ASP A 82 26.51 2.53 -14.61
CA ASP A 82 25.87 1.43 -15.34
C ASP A 82 24.76 1.90 -16.32
N GLY A 83 24.50 3.21 -16.37
CA GLY A 83 23.47 3.84 -17.18
C GLY A 83 22.06 3.77 -16.59
N GLY A 84 21.87 3.12 -15.43
CA GLY A 84 20.64 3.13 -14.65
C GLY A 84 20.36 4.48 -14.01
N THR A 85 19.11 4.73 -13.67
CA THR A 85 18.71 5.91 -12.88
C THR A 85 18.28 5.47 -11.50
N TYR A 86 18.78 6.13 -10.47
CA TYR A 86 18.62 5.74 -9.09
C TYR A 86 18.14 6.88 -8.22
N ILE A 87 17.41 6.54 -7.15
CA ILE A 87 17.10 7.43 -6.03
C ILE A 87 17.80 6.93 -4.78
N VAL A 88 18.24 7.87 -3.94
CA VAL A 88 18.83 7.62 -2.63
C VAL A 88 17.85 8.08 -1.56
N ARG A 89 17.61 7.23 -0.57
CA ARG A 89 16.68 7.51 0.54
C ARG A 89 17.36 7.29 1.88
N ASN A 90 16.93 8.00 2.91
CA ASN A 90 17.28 7.65 4.26
C ASN A 90 16.70 6.27 4.62
N TRP A 91 17.48 5.49 5.36
CA TRP A 91 17.05 4.22 5.90
C TRP A 91 17.16 4.21 7.41
N TYR A 92 16.22 3.55 8.05
CA TYR A 92 16.16 3.46 9.49
C TYR A 92 16.10 1.99 9.91
N PRO A 93 16.81 1.60 10.99
CA PRO A 93 16.70 0.25 11.51
C PRO A 93 15.30 0.01 12.06
N GLY A 94 14.90 -1.24 12.09
CA GLY A 94 13.60 -1.66 12.61
C GLY A 94 13.14 -2.97 11.98
N ARG A 95 12.27 -3.65 12.69
CA ARG A 95 11.60 -4.84 12.16
C ARG A 95 10.23 -4.50 11.58
N GLU A 96 9.75 -5.33 10.69
CA GLU A 96 8.36 -5.23 10.20
C GLU A 96 7.36 -5.48 11.32
N CYS A 97 6.15 -4.96 11.15
CA CYS A 97 5.03 -5.21 12.05
C CYS A 97 4.62 -6.69 12.01
N GLU A 98 4.60 -7.35 13.15
CA GLU A 98 4.10 -8.71 13.30
C GLU A 98 2.58 -8.73 13.42
N THR A 99 1.91 -9.26 12.40
CA THR A 99 0.45 -9.23 12.29
C THR A 99 -0.28 -10.03 13.38
N GLY A 100 0.40 -10.93 14.09
CA GLY A 100 -0.12 -11.66 15.25
C GLY A 100 0.11 -10.96 16.58
N ASN A 101 0.95 -9.92 16.61
CA ASN A 101 1.28 -9.18 17.82
C ASN A 101 0.35 -7.97 17.98
N SER A 102 -0.41 -7.95 19.08
CA SER A 102 -1.39 -6.89 19.34
C SER A 102 -0.77 -5.52 19.54
N GLU A 103 0.40 -5.44 20.18
CA GLU A 103 1.10 -4.18 20.41
C GLU A 103 1.61 -3.60 19.08
N ASP A 104 2.14 -4.44 18.20
CA ASP A 104 2.55 -4.03 16.86
C ASP A 104 1.39 -3.49 16.05
N LEU A 105 0.21 -4.11 16.14
CA LEU A 105 -0.99 -3.61 15.45
C LEU A 105 -1.41 -2.25 15.97
N ILE A 106 -1.36 -2.03 17.28
CA ILE A 106 -1.66 -0.74 17.90
C ILE A 106 -0.64 0.31 17.44
N ARG A 107 0.66 0.02 17.51
CA ARG A 107 1.73 0.92 17.08
C ARG A 107 1.62 1.28 15.59
N ALA A 108 1.38 0.29 14.73
CA ALA A 108 1.23 0.50 13.29
C ALA A 108 -0.01 1.35 12.97
N SER A 109 -1.12 1.15 13.70
CA SER A 109 -2.36 1.91 13.51
C SER A 109 -2.22 3.36 13.96
N ASP A 110 -1.59 3.61 15.11
CA ASP A 110 -1.26 4.97 15.57
C ASP A 110 -0.29 5.66 14.59
N ALA A 111 0.70 4.93 14.08
CA ALA A 111 1.62 5.45 13.08
C ALA A 111 0.91 5.84 11.76
N LEU A 112 -0.08 5.04 11.32
CA LEU A 112 -0.90 5.39 10.16
C LEU A 112 -1.74 6.64 10.41
N ALA A 113 -2.31 6.79 11.59
CA ALA A 113 -3.07 8.00 11.97
C ALA A 113 -2.18 9.25 12.00
N ARG A 114 -0.95 9.15 12.54
CA ARG A 114 0.05 10.24 12.51
C ARG A 114 0.47 10.59 11.09
N LEU A 115 0.66 9.58 10.24
CA LEU A 115 0.95 9.78 8.82
C LEU A 115 -0.16 10.57 8.16
N HIS A 116 -1.42 10.17 8.33
CA HIS A 116 -2.57 10.83 7.74
C HIS A 116 -2.76 12.26 8.25
N THR A 117 -2.43 12.54 9.52
CA THR A 117 -2.45 13.90 10.06
C THR A 117 -1.45 14.82 9.36
N ALA A 118 -0.29 14.30 8.95
CA ALA A 118 0.75 15.07 8.27
C ALA A 118 0.63 15.07 6.74
N ALA A 119 -0.01 14.05 6.16
CA ALA A 119 -0.02 13.78 4.72
C ALA A 119 -1.09 14.60 3.98
N HIS A 120 -0.79 15.88 3.74
CA HIS A 120 -1.61 16.78 2.96
C HIS A 120 -0.76 17.58 1.98
N LEU A 121 -1.19 17.64 0.70
CA LEU A 121 -0.53 18.41 -0.36
C LEU A 121 -1.58 19.11 -1.22
N PRO A 122 -1.22 20.20 -1.95
CA PRO A 122 -2.07 20.72 -3.02
C PRO A 122 -2.41 19.62 -4.02
N VAL A 123 -3.72 19.40 -4.26
CA VAL A 123 -4.19 18.28 -5.09
C VAL A 123 -3.71 18.40 -6.53
N LYS A 124 -3.21 17.30 -7.07
CA LYS A 124 -2.94 17.08 -8.49
C LYS A 124 -3.79 15.92 -8.98
N MET A 125 -4.77 16.22 -9.82
CA MET A 125 -5.80 15.27 -10.25
C MET A 125 -5.23 14.05 -10.99
N GLU A 126 -4.09 14.18 -11.66
CA GLU A 126 -3.39 13.08 -12.33
C GLU A 126 -2.84 12.01 -11.36
N TYR A 127 -2.70 12.35 -10.07
CA TYR A 127 -2.27 11.42 -9.01
C TYR A 127 -3.40 11.01 -8.09
N ARG A 128 -4.64 11.37 -8.43
CA ARG A 128 -5.84 10.92 -7.75
C ARG A 128 -6.10 9.46 -8.08
N ARG A 129 -6.40 8.67 -7.07
CA ARG A 129 -6.78 7.27 -7.26
C ARG A 129 -8.16 7.15 -7.93
N GLU A 130 -8.37 6.11 -8.72
CA GLU A 130 -9.69 5.66 -9.16
C GLU A 130 -10.62 5.51 -7.95
N SER A 131 -11.91 5.88 -8.08
CA SER A 131 -12.82 5.75 -6.96
C SER A 131 -13.02 4.27 -6.57
N LEU A 132 -13.23 4.01 -5.28
CA LEU A 132 -13.52 2.64 -4.81
C LEU A 132 -14.77 2.06 -5.47
N VAL A 133 -15.76 2.90 -5.81
CA VAL A 133 -16.97 2.48 -6.52
C VAL A 133 -16.61 1.98 -7.92
N GLU A 134 -15.83 2.76 -8.68
CA GLU A 134 -15.40 2.39 -10.02
C GLU A 134 -14.50 1.17 -10.01
N GLU A 135 -13.55 1.12 -9.06
CA GLU A 135 -12.68 -0.03 -8.86
C GLU A 135 -13.49 -1.31 -8.58
N CYS A 136 -14.46 -1.26 -7.66
CA CYS A 136 -15.34 -2.40 -7.34
C CYS A 136 -16.19 -2.83 -8.56
N ILE A 137 -16.77 -1.88 -9.29
CA ILE A 137 -17.55 -2.15 -10.50
C ILE A 137 -16.66 -2.84 -11.55
N ARG A 138 -15.47 -2.33 -11.81
CA ARG A 138 -14.51 -2.91 -12.74
C ARG A 138 -14.13 -4.33 -12.34
N HIS A 139 -13.83 -4.57 -11.07
CA HIS A 139 -13.51 -5.90 -10.56
C HIS A 139 -14.70 -6.87 -10.69
N ASN A 140 -15.93 -6.41 -10.44
CA ASN A 140 -17.13 -7.22 -10.64
C ASN A 140 -17.32 -7.62 -12.11
N VAL A 141 -17.02 -6.71 -13.06
CA VAL A 141 -17.04 -7.02 -14.50
C VAL A 141 -15.99 -8.09 -14.84
N GLU A 142 -14.80 -8.00 -14.28
CA GLU A 142 -13.73 -9.00 -14.46
C GLU A 142 -14.16 -10.37 -13.92
N ILE A 143 -14.74 -10.44 -12.72
CA ILE A 143 -15.26 -11.69 -12.14
C ILE A 143 -16.36 -12.29 -13.04
N ARG A 144 -17.29 -11.49 -13.57
CA ARG A 144 -18.32 -11.97 -14.51
C ARG A 144 -17.71 -12.55 -15.77
N LYS A 145 -16.69 -11.92 -16.34
CA LYS A 145 -15.96 -12.41 -17.52
C LYS A 145 -15.29 -13.75 -17.23
N ILE A 146 -14.61 -13.87 -16.10
CA ILE A 146 -13.96 -15.10 -15.65
C ILE A 146 -15.00 -16.22 -15.44
N ARG A 147 -16.10 -15.93 -14.75
CA ARG A 147 -17.21 -16.87 -14.54
C ARG A 147 -17.77 -17.38 -15.88
N LYS A 148 -18.08 -16.49 -16.81
CA LYS A 148 -18.58 -16.84 -18.15
C LYS A 148 -17.60 -17.74 -18.91
N TYR A 149 -16.31 -17.42 -18.87
CA TYR A 149 -15.26 -18.25 -19.48
C TYR A 149 -15.23 -19.65 -18.84
N LEU A 150 -15.25 -19.72 -17.52
CA LEU A 150 -15.24 -21.01 -16.80
C LEU A 150 -16.46 -21.86 -17.08
N GLN A 151 -17.63 -21.26 -17.25
CA GLN A 151 -18.85 -22.01 -17.61
C GLN A 151 -18.71 -22.76 -18.95
N THR A 152 -18.05 -22.15 -19.93
CA THR A 152 -17.87 -22.73 -21.27
C THR A 152 -16.66 -23.67 -21.38
N LYS A 153 -15.70 -23.58 -20.47
CA LYS A 153 -14.48 -24.40 -20.48
C LYS A 153 -14.80 -25.88 -20.20
N LYS A 154 -14.43 -26.78 -21.15
CA LYS A 154 -14.76 -28.23 -21.08
C LYS A 154 -14.03 -28.93 -19.94
N LYS A 155 -12.71 -28.72 -19.81
CA LYS A 155 -11.88 -29.33 -18.74
C LYS A 155 -11.45 -28.26 -17.74
N LYS A 156 -11.85 -28.40 -16.49
CA LYS A 156 -11.53 -27.51 -15.38
C LYS A 156 -10.64 -28.23 -14.38
N ASN A 157 -9.59 -27.54 -13.89
CA ASN A 157 -8.82 -28.01 -12.74
C ASN A 157 -9.57 -27.74 -11.42
N GLU A 158 -9.04 -28.24 -10.30
CA GLU A 158 -9.70 -28.11 -8.99
C GLU A 158 -9.92 -26.64 -8.57
N PHE A 159 -8.93 -25.79 -8.77
CA PHE A 159 -9.05 -24.36 -8.47
C PHE A 159 -10.17 -23.71 -9.30
N GLU A 160 -10.27 -24.02 -10.57
CA GLU A 160 -11.31 -23.48 -11.47
C GLU A 160 -12.71 -23.96 -11.08
N LYS A 161 -12.84 -25.21 -10.60
CA LYS A 161 -14.12 -25.73 -10.08
C LYS A 161 -14.55 -24.97 -8.84
N LEU A 162 -13.64 -24.77 -7.86
CA LEU A 162 -13.89 -24.00 -6.65
C LEU A 162 -14.23 -22.54 -6.96
N LEU A 163 -13.43 -21.92 -7.85
CA LEU A 163 -13.66 -20.54 -8.27
C LEU A 163 -15.03 -20.36 -8.92
N LEU A 164 -15.45 -21.30 -9.79
CA LEU A 164 -16.75 -21.26 -10.44
C LEU A 164 -17.89 -21.48 -9.43
N ALA A 165 -17.74 -22.43 -8.50
CA ALA A 165 -18.75 -22.74 -7.48
C ALA A 165 -19.02 -21.55 -6.54
N SER A 166 -17.96 -20.80 -6.19
CA SER A 166 -18.06 -19.66 -5.27
C SER A 166 -18.34 -18.31 -5.99
N ALA A 167 -18.29 -18.25 -7.33
CA ALA A 167 -18.41 -17.00 -8.08
C ALA A 167 -19.75 -16.28 -7.90
N GLY A 168 -20.86 -16.99 -7.73
CA GLY A 168 -22.19 -16.40 -7.53
C GLY A 168 -22.24 -15.54 -6.26
N PRO A 169 -22.09 -16.14 -5.09
CA PRO A 169 -22.14 -15.43 -3.81
C PRO A 169 -21.15 -14.26 -3.72
N TYR A 170 -19.90 -14.44 -4.15
CA TYR A 170 -18.91 -13.35 -4.11
C TYR A 170 -19.23 -12.22 -5.09
N LEU A 171 -19.81 -12.51 -6.25
CA LEU A 171 -20.25 -11.48 -7.18
C LEU A 171 -21.42 -10.68 -6.60
N GLU A 172 -22.43 -11.34 -6.02
CA GLU A 172 -23.54 -10.68 -5.34
C GLU A 172 -23.06 -9.79 -4.17
N GLN A 173 -22.12 -10.29 -3.37
CA GLN A 173 -21.49 -9.51 -2.31
C GLN A 173 -20.76 -8.28 -2.86
N GLY A 174 -19.97 -8.43 -3.92
CA GLY A 174 -19.24 -7.33 -4.54
C GLY A 174 -20.14 -6.30 -5.20
N GLU A 175 -21.25 -6.74 -5.84
CA GLU A 175 -22.25 -5.85 -6.44
C GLU A 175 -22.99 -5.05 -5.37
N ARG A 176 -23.40 -5.70 -4.28
CA ARG A 176 -24.04 -5.06 -3.15
C ARG A 176 -23.12 -4.04 -2.50
N ALA A 177 -21.87 -4.40 -2.19
CA ALA A 177 -20.88 -3.47 -1.61
C ALA A 177 -20.65 -2.24 -2.50
N ALA A 178 -20.54 -2.41 -3.82
CA ALA A 178 -20.39 -1.31 -4.76
C ALA A 178 -21.63 -0.42 -4.82
N ALA A 179 -22.84 -1.00 -4.79
CA ALA A 179 -24.09 -0.25 -4.81
C ALA A 179 -24.31 0.54 -3.51
N GLU A 180 -24.06 -0.08 -2.34
CA GLU A 180 -24.13 0.59 -1.04
C GLU A 180 -23.08 1.72 -0.95
N MET A 181 -21.83 1.50 -1.39
CA MET A 181 -20.79 2.53 -1.43
C MET A 181 -21.21 3.72 -2.29
N LYS A 182 -21.80 3.47 -3.47
CA LYS A 182 -22.31 4.52 -4.35
C LYS A 182 -23.46 5.31 -3.73
N ALA A 183 -24.30 4.67 -2.91
CA ALA A 183 -25.45 5.30 -2.24
C ALA A 183 -25.06 6.00 -0.94
N SER A 184 -23.89 5.74 -0.38
CA SER A 184 -23.41 6.32 0.87
C SER A 184 -22.88 7.76 0.69
N SER A 185 -22.33 8.32 1.77
CA SER A 185 -21.65 9.62 1.75
C SER A 185 -20.26 9.60 1.10
N TYR A 186 -19.80 8.45 0.58
CA TYR A 186 -18.45 8.24 0.06
C TYR A 186 -17.97 9.33 -0.91
N GLU A 187 -18.78 9.71 -1.89
CA GLU A 187 -18.35 10.70 -2.88
C GLU A 187 -18.20 12.12 -2.27
N LYS A 188 -19.04 12.47 -1.30
CA LYS A 188 -18.91 13.71 -0.53
C LYS A 188 -17.64 13.75 0.32
N LEU A 189 -17.32 12.61 0.95
CA LEU A 189 -16.08 12.45 1.72
C LEU A 189 -14.86 12.56 0.82
N ARG A 190 -14.93 11.98 -0.37
CA ARG A 190 -13.86 12.02 -1.35
C ARG A 190 -13.62 13.45 -1.87
N GLN A 191 -14.69 14.20 -2.10
CA GLN A 191 -14.59 15.61 -2.46
C GLN A 191 -13.95 16.44 -1.32
N ARG A 192 -14.36 16.20 -0.07
CA ARG A 192 -13.72 16.83 1.09
C ARG A 192 -12.23 16.50 1.17
N ALA A 193 -11.85 15.23 0.95
CA ALA A 193 -10.46 14.80 0.93
C ALA A 193 -9.64 15.53 -0.16
N ASP A 194 -10.23 15.78 -1.34
CA ASP A 194 -9.61 16.59 -2.39
C ASP A 194 -9.44 18.06 -1.94
N GLU A 195 -10.46 18.66 -1.33
CA GLU A 195 -10.40 20.04 -0.83
C GLU A 195 -9.33 20.22 0.26
N GLU A 196 -9.16 19.20 1.12
CA GLU A 196 -8.14 19.16 2.17
C GLU A 196 -6.75 18.78 1.65
N GLY A 197 -6.65 18.31 0.41
CA GLY A 197 -5.40 17.78 -0.15
C GLY A 197 -4.92 16.51 0.52
N ALA A 198 -5.84 15.65 0.96
CA ALA A 198 -5.53 14.44 1.70
C ALA A 198 -4.76 13.43 0.84
N VAL A 199 -3.65 12.92 1.37
CA VAL A 199 -2.79 11.95 0.70
C VAL A 199 -2.79 10.64 1.45
N CYS A 200 -2.91 9.55 0.69
CA CYS A 200 -2.75 8.18 1.14
C CYS A 200 -1.32 7.68 0.85
N HIS A 201 -0.83 6.77 1.69
CA HIS A 201 0.35 5.96 1.41
C HIS A 201 0.14 5.06 0.18
N GLY A 202 -1.10 4.60 -0.01
CA GLY A 202 -1.56 3.79 -1.14
C GLY A 202 -1.22 2.30 -1.03
N GLU A 203 -0.31 1.90 -0.16
CA GLU A 203 0.04 0.50 0.12
C GLU A 203 0.49 0.30 1.59
N PHE A 204 -0.12 1.00 2.55
CA PHE A 204 0.25 0.83 3.96
C PHE A 204 -0.07 -0.60 4.42
N SER A 205 0.97 -1.33 4.81
CA SER A 205 0.88 -2.74 5.23
C SER A 205 1.93 -3.03 6.29
N GLN A 206 1.86 -4.21 6.90
CA GLN A 206 2.84 -4.66 7.88
C GLN A 206 4.30 -4.60 7.38
N HIS A 207 4.50 -4.63 6.06
CA HIS A 207 5.84 -4.56 5.44
C HIS A 207 6.34 -3.12 5.25
N ASN A 208 5.44 -2.14 5.28
CA ASN A 208 5.75 -0.74 4.96
C ASN A 208 5.72 0.16 6.20
N ILE A 209 5.75 -0.46 7.38
CA ILE A 209 5.99 0.18 8.68
C ILE A 209 7.09 -0.58 9.42
N LEU A 210 8.14 0.11 9.80
CA LEU A 210 9.24 -0.42 10.59
C LEU A 210 9.09 0.02 12.04
N LEU A 211 9.16 -0.94 12.95
CA LEU A 211 9.04 -0.72 14.38
C LEU A 211 10.43 -0.85 15.02
N GLU A 212 10.89 0.22 15.64
CA GLU A 212 12.14 0.24 16.38
C GLU A 212 11.85 0.37 17.88
N ASN A 213 12.49 -0.47 18.71
CA ASN A 213 12.27 -0.43 20.15
C ASN A 213 12.90 0.83 20.74
N GLY A 214 12.08 1.63 21.45
CA GLY A 214 12.53 2.85 22.10
C GLY A 214 12.81 4.05 21.18
N ARG A 215 12.69 3.88 19.84
CA ARG A 215 12.97 4.95 18.86
C ARG A 215 11.83 5.29 17.91
N GLY A 216 10.70 4.60 18.04
CA GLY A 216 9.47 4.90 17.31
C GLY A 216 9.26 4.09 16.03
N GLU A 217 8.44 4.60 15.15
CA GLU A 217 7.99 3.97 13.91
C GLU A 217 8.49 4.75 12.70
N THR A 218 8.74 4.03 11.60
CA THR A 218 9.13 4.62 10.31
C THR A 218 8.26 4.07 9.20
N ALA A 219 7.51 4.93 8.52
CA ALA A 219 6.80 4.56 7.30
C ALA A 219 7.78 4.53 6.12
N VAL A 220 7.72 3.48 5.30
CA VAL A 220 8.63 3.27 4.18
C VAL A 220 7.87 2.89 2.91
N ASN A 221 8.51 3.10 1.75
CA ASN A 221 8.00 2.65 0.45
C ASN A 221 6.73 3.39 -0.02
N PHE A 222 6.85 4.69 -0.24
CA PHE A 222 5.77 5.57 -0.74
C PHE A 222 5.55 5.47 -2.26
N ASP A 223 5.91 4.39 -2.94
CA ASP A 223 5.81 4.28 -4.40
C ASP A 223 4.37 4.34 -4.93
N LYS A 224 3.39 3.98 -4.08
CA LYS A 224 1.95 3.94 -4.42
C LYS A 224 1.16 5.11 -3.86
N TRP A 225 1.84 6.13 -3.31
CA TRP A 225 1.14 7.30 -2.79
C TRP A 225 0.19 7.92 -3.83
N ASN A 226 -0.92 8.42 -3.36
CA ASN A 226 -1.95 9.01 -4.21
C ASN A 226 -2.85 9.95 -3.40
N PHE A 227 -3.60 10.81 -4.08
CA PHE A 227 -4.70 11.55 -3.47
C PHE A 227 -5.94 10.67 -3.40
N ASP A 228 -6.46 10.47 -2.21
CA ASP A 228 -7.69 9.72 -1.95
C ASP A 228 -8.17 9.96 -0.52
N LEU A 229 -9.35 9.44 -0.21
CA LEU A 229 -9.88 9.38 1.15
C LEU A 229 -9.01 8.46 2.04
N GLN A 230 -8.38 9.04 3.06
CA GLN A 230 -7.38 8.35 3.90
C GLN A 230 -7.90 7.08 4.60
N VAL A 231 -9.21 6.97 4.85
CA VAL A 231 -9.79 5.75 5.39
C VAL A 231 -9.61 4.54 4.47
N ALA A 232 -9.31 4.74 3.17
CA ALA A 232 -8.99 3.65 2.26
C ALA A 232 -7.67 2.95 2.61
N ASP A 233 -6.65 3.69 3.08
CA ASP A 233 -5.41 3.10 3.60
C ASP A 233 -5.65 2.29 4.88
N LEU A 234 -6.47 2.81 5.80
CA LEU A 234 -6.87 2.07 6.99
C LEU A 234 -7.60 0.78 6.62
N GLY A 235 -8.56 0.85 5.68
CA GLY A 235 -9.26 -0.31 5.14
C GLY A 235 -8.32 -1.33 4.51
N TYR A 236 -7.35 -0.87 3.74
CA TYR A 236 -6.33 -1.74 3.14
C TYR A 236 -5.49 -2.46 4.22
N PHE A 237 -5.00 -1.73 5.22
CA PHE A 237 -4.23 -2.29 6.34
C PHE A 237 -5.05 -3.29 7.14
N MET A 238 -6.26 -2.90 7.60
CA MET A 238 -7.16 -3.78 8.35
C MET A 238 -7.45 -5.05 7.57
N ARG A 239 -7.85 -4.94 6.31
CA ARG A 239 -8.15 -6.10 5.47
C ARG A 239 -6.98 -7.08 5.40
N LYS A 240 -5.73 -6.58 5.21
CA LYS A 240 -4.54 -7.43 5.15
C LYS A 240 -4.32 -8.24 6.42
N ILE A 241 -4.59 -7.65 7.57
CA ILE A 241 -4.50 -8.31 8.87
C ILE A 241 -5.64 -9.32 9.03
N LEU A 242 -6.89 -8.88 8.80
CA LEU A 242 -8.08 -9.69 9.01
C LEU A 242 -8.14 -10.92 8.09
N GLU A 243 -7.80 -10.77 6.80
CA GLU A 243 -7.69 -11.89 5.86
C GLU A 243 -6.67 -12.96 6.30
N LYS A 244 -5.63 -12.56 7.05
CA LYS A 244 -4.59 -13.46 7.55
C LYS A 244 -4.97 -14.15 8.86
N HIS A 245 -5.79 -13.49 9.67
CA HIS A 245 -6.15 -13.93 11.02
C HIS A 245 -7.63 -14.28 11.19
N GLY A 246 -8.30 -14.74 10.12
CA GLY A 246 -9.67 -15.27 10.19
C GLY A 246 -10.74 -14.23 10.58
N TRP A 247 -10.56 -12.97 10.17
CA TRP A 247 -11.50 -11.88 10.43
C TRP A 247 -11.78 -11.63 11.92
N SER A 248 -10.73 -11.68 12.74
CA SER A 248 -10.81 -11.46 14.19
C SER A 248 -11.38 -10.08 14.53
N GLU A 249 -12.56 -10.03 15.15
CA GLU A 249 -13.19 -8.80 15.66
C GLU A 249 -12.26 -8.07 16.64
N ARG A 250 -11.60 -8.80 17.54
CA ARG A 250 -10.66 -8.23 18.51
C ARG A 250 -9.48 -7.54 17.84
N ALA A 251 -9.00 -8.07 16.71
CA ALA A 251 -7.94 -7.40 15.93
C ALA A 251 -8.48 -6.14 15.24
N ALA A 252 -9.69 -6.20 14.67
CA ALA A 252 -10.34 -5.06 14.04
C ALA A 252 -10.57 -3.91 15.04
N GLU A 253 -11.11 -4.19 16.22
CA GLU A 253 -11.33 -3.22 17.28
C GLU A 253 -10.03 -2.55 17.74
N ARG A 254 -8.96 -3.32 17.92
CA ARG A 254 -7.66 -2.76 18.32
C ARG A 254 -7.09 -1.79 17.30
N ILE A 255 -7.12 -2.16 16.03
CA ILE A 255 -6.66 -1.32 14.93
C ILE A 255 -7.50 -0.04 14.88
N LEU A 256 -8.82 -0.18 14.90
CA LEU A 256 -9.74 0.95 14.80
C LEU A 256 -9.60 1.90 15.99
N ASN A 257 -9.55 1.38 17.22
CA ASN A 257 -9.41 2.18 18.44
C ASN A 257 -8.07 2.91 18.48
N ALA A 258 -6.96 2.24 18.12
CA ALA A 258 -5.65 2.86 18.09
C ALA A 258 -5.56 3.99 17.05
N TYR A 259 -6.12 3.78 15.88
CA TYR A 259 -6.20 4.80 14.83
C TYR A 259 -7.07 5.98 15.26
N SER A 260 -8.31 5.69 15.71
CA SER A 260 -9.31 6.71 16.05
C SER A 260 -8.95 7.54 17.29
N ALA A 261 -8.15 6.99 18.20
CA ALA A 261 -7.62 7.74 19.35
C ALA A 261 -6.72 8.92 18.92
N ARG A 262 -6.09 8.82 17.76
CA ARG A 262 -5.21 9.85 17.20
C ARG A 262 -5.92 10.70 16.14
N ARG A 263 -6.65 10.06 15.23
CA ARG A 263 -7.45 10.67 14.17
C ARG A 263 -8.86 10.10 14.24
N PRO A 264 -9.80 10.81 14.92
CA PRO A 264 -11.19 10.40 15.00
C PRO A 264 -11.80 10.24 13.61
N LEU A 265 -12.60 9.20 13.43
CA LEU A 265 -13.36 8.94 12.21
C LEU A 265 -14.80 9.42 12.41
N ASP A 266 -15.36 10.11 11.39
CA ASP A 266 -16.77 10.42 11.37
C ASP A 266 -17.62 9.20 10.92
N GLU A 267 -18.95 9.33 11.04
CA GLU A 267 -19.88 8.24 10.71
C GLU A 267 -19.76 7.79 9.24
N GLY A 268 -19.52 8.73 8.32
CA GLY A 268 -19.36 8.42 6.89
C GLY A 268 -18.05 7.69 6.60
N GLU A 269 -16.96 8.04 7.29
CA GLU A 269 -15.68 7.33 7.19
C GLU A 269 -15.80 5.91 7.75
N ILE A 270 -16.51 5.72 8.87
CA ILE A 270 -16.79 4.40 9.46
C ILE A 270 -17.63 3.56 8.50
N GLU A 271 -18.69 4.14 7.92
CA GLU A 271 -19.51 3.46 6.91
C GLU A 271 -18.67 3.05 5.69
N THR A 272 -17.85 3.96 5.18
CA THR A 272 -16.94 3.69 4.06
C THR A 272 -15.98 2.56 4.37
N LEU A 273 -15.40 2.54 5.58
CA LEU A 273 -14.51 1.48 6.04
C LEU A 273 -15.24 0.12 6.10
N ARG A 274 -16.46 0.09 6.65
CA ARG A 274 -17.31 -1.12 6.69
C ARG A 274 -17.57 -1.65 5.28
N LEU A 275 -17.94 -0.78 4.35
CA LEU A 275 -18.21 -1.13 2.96
C LEU A 275 -16.95 -1.60 2.23
N TYR A 276 -15.80 -0.95 2.46
CA TYR A 276 -14.51 -1.39 1.95
C TYR A 276 -14.17 -2.82 2.42
N LEU A 277 -14.34 -3.11 3.71
CA LEU A 277 -14.05 -4.42 4.29
C LEU A 277 -15.04 -5.50 3.83
N SER A 278 -16.28 -5.13 3.50
CA SER A 278 -17.31 -6.06 3.00
C SER A 278 -17.07 -6.50 1.56
N TYR A 279 -16.26 -5.77 0.76
CA TYR A 279 -15.97 -6.15 -0.61
C TYR A 279 -15.05 -7.38 -0.67
N PRO A 280 -15.28 -8.37 -1.57
CA PRO A 280 -14.52 -9.62 -1.62
C PRO A 280 -13.18 -9.48 -2.39
N TRP A 281 -12.30 -8.60 -1.93
CA TRP A 281 -10.99 -8.28 -2.53
C TRP A 281 -10.12 -9.50 -2.77
N LYS A 282 -10.09 -10.43 -1.81
CA LYS A 282 -9.26 -11.64 -1.90
C LYS A 282 -9.73 -12.54 -3.03
N TYR A 283 -11.04 -12.70 -3.17
CA TYR A 283 -11.65 -13.50 -4.25
C TYR A 283 -11.26 -12.93 -5.62
N TRP A 284 -11.54 -11.64 -5.84
CA TRP A 284 -11.14 -10.97 -7.08
C TRP A 284 -9.65 -11.12 -7.36
N LYS A 285 -8.78 -10.84 -6.39
CA LYS A 285 -7.32 -10.92 -6.53
C LYS A 285 -6.86 -12.32 -6.94
N LEU A 286 -7.43 -13.38 -6.37
CA LEU A 286 -7.10 -14.76 -6.72
C LEU A 286 -7.57 -15.10 -8.15
N ALA A 287 -8.79 -14.71 -8.50
CA ALA A 287 -9.34 -14.92 -9.82
C ALA A 287 -8.54 -14.18 -10.89
N ASN A 288 -8.32 -12.88 -10.71
CA ASN A 288 -7.62 -12.03 -11.68
C ASN A 288 -6.15 -12.44 -11.85
N ARG A 289 -5.44 -12.76 -10.75
CA ARG A 289 -4.07 -13.26 -10.84
C ARG A 289 -3.96 -14.56 -11.63
N TYR A 290 -4.93 -15.45 -11.49
CA TYR A 290 -4.97 -16.70 -12.24
C TYR A 290 -5.11 -16.45 -13.73
N TYR A 291 -6.09 -15.61 -14.12
CA TYR A 291 -6.38 -15.34 -15.53
C TYR A 291 -5.43 -14.33 -16.18
N GLY A 292 -4.89 -13.38 -15.42
CA GLY A 292 -3.96 -12.36 -15.91
C GLY A 292 -2.52 -12.85 -16.07
N SER A 293 -2.10 -13.89 -15.36
CA SER A 293 -0.69 -14.30 -15.29
C SER A 293 -0.22 -15.21 -16.41
N ARG A 294 -1.03 -15.59 -17.40
CA ARG A 294 -0.70 -16.58 -18.45
C ARG A 294 -0.03 -17.88 -17.95
N LYS A 295 -0.01 -18.13 -16.65
CA LYS A 295 0.60 -19.30 -16.03
C LYS A 295 -0.46 -20.39 -15.90
N SER A 296 -0.26 -21.49 -16.60
CA SER A 296 -1.12 -22.68 -16.55
C SER A 296 -1.06 -23.44 -15.22
N TRP A 297 -0.18 -23.04 -14.30
CA TRP A 297 0.05 -23.73 -13.03
C TRP A 297 -0.27 -22.85 -11.83
N ILE A 298 -1.06 -23.36 -10.91
CA ILE A 298 -1.35 -22.78 -9.61
C ILE A 298 -0.78 -23.68 -8.53
N SER A 299 -0.09 -23.06 -7.55
CA SER A 299 0.31 -23.79 -6.35
C SER A 299 -0.92 -24.20 -5.55
N GLY A 300 -0.93 -25.40 -4.93
CA GLY A 300 -2.00 -25.84 -4.04
C GLY A 300 -2.38 -24.83 -2.96
N ARG A 301 -1.45 -23.97 -2.54
CA ARG A 301 -1.69 -22.83 -1.62
C ARG A 301 -2.78 -21.84 -2.11
N ASN A 302 -3.01 -21.70 -3.42
CA ASN A 302 -4.07 -20.79 -3.91
C ASN A 302 -5.45 -21.44 -3.81
N THR A 303 -5.54 -22.76 -3.95
CA THR A 303 -6.77 -23.52 -3.71
C THR A 303 -7.18 -23.42 -2.23
N GLU A 304 -6.24 -23.65 -1.29
CA GLU A 304 -6.47 -23.47 0.14
C GLU A 304 -6.89 -22.03 0.52
N LYS A 305 -6.38 -21.02 -0.18
CA LYS A 305 -6.74 -19.61 0.06
C LYS A 305 -8.14 -19.25 -0.43
N LEU A 306 -8.67 -19.99 -1.37
CA LEU A 306 -10.03 -19.79 -1.89
C LEU A 306 -11.07 -20.47 -1.00
N ASP A 307 -10.66 -21.54 -0.31
CA ASP A 307 -11.50 -22.35 0.57
C ASP A 307 -11.63 -21.76 1.99
N ARG A 308 -10.75 -20.80 2.33
CA ARG A 308 -10.75 -20.02 3.60
C ARG A 308 -11.43 -18.66 3.43
#